data_ec4e863bc2631037314a0ac4c286640d
#
_entry.id   ec4e863bc2631037314a0ac4c286640d
#
_cell.length_a   1.000
_cell.length_b   1.000
_cell.length_c   1.000
_cell.angle_alpha   90.00
_cell.angle_beta   90.00
_cell.angle_gamma   90.00
#
_symmetry.space_group_name_H-M   'P 1'
#
loop_
_entity.id
_entity.type
_entity.pdbx_description
1 polymer ?
#
loop_
_entity_poly.entity_id
_entity_poly.type
_entity_poly.pdbx_seq_one_letter_code
_entity_poly.pdbx_strand_id
1 'polypeptide(L)'
;GYTEDEKVEIAKRHLIGKQSEANGLKPGEWSVSDEALRDLVRYYTREAGVRNLEREVGGLARKAVREIVSKKAKKVQITPENLATYAGVRKFRYGEAEAEDMVGVVTGLAWTEVGGEILTIESVMVPGKGKVQHTGKLGDVMQESVSAAMSYVRSRAPSFGIKPTLFEKRDIHVHVPEGATPKDGPSAGVAMFLSLASLMLGRAVDPAIAMTGEISLRGLVLPVGGIREKVVAAARAGIRTVMLPARNKRDWDDIPASARERLRFVWLDTVDDAVAEALQAAEAAPVLQLLVAAGPALEDQVDVARPVAVAKHVLPRPEPSSVLGHAVKRLPLLG
;
A
#
# COMPACT_ATOMS: atom_id res chain seq x y z
N GLY A 1 8.72 -11.82 -10.91
CA GLY A 1 9.59 -12.40 -9.89
C GLY A 1 8.91 -13.53 -9.14
N TYR A 2 9.68 -14.32 -8.41
CA TYR A 2 9.11 -15.38 -7.56
C TYR A 2 8.40 -14.78 -6.33
N THR A 3 7.28 -15.38 -5.96
CA THR A 3 6.61 -15.08 -4.68
C THR A 3 7.43 -15.61 -3.49
N GLU A 4 7.09 -15.21 -2.28
CA GLU A 4 7.75 -15.71 -1.08
C GLU A 4 7.64 -17.23 -0.95
N ASP A 5 6.44 -17.79 -1.17
CA ASP A 5 6.20 -19.23 -1.09
C ASP A 5 7.01 -19.99 -2.15
N GLU A 6 7.05 -19.46 -3.38
CA GLU A 6 7.89 -20.04 -4.45
C GLU A 6 9.38 -20.00 -4.08
N LYS A 7 9.87 -18.90 -3.48
CA LYS A 7 11.26 -18.78 -3.02
C LYS A 7 11.59 -19.78 -1.91
N VAL A 8 10.67 -19.98 -0.96
CA VAL A 8 10.82 -20.97 0.11
C VAL A 8 10.88 -22.37 -0.48
N GLU A 9 9.98 -22.73 -1.40
CA GLU A 9 10.00 -24.03 -2.06
C GLU A 9 11.27 -24.26 -2.90
N ILE A 10 11.73 -23.24 -3.62
CA ILE A 10 13.02 -23.30 -4.35
C ILE A 10 14.18 -23.52 -3.37
N ALA A 11 14.18 -22.82 -2.23
CA ALA A 11 15.23 -22.99 -1.22
C ALA A 11 15.25 -24.40 -0.67
N LYS A 12 14.10 -24.98 -0.32
CA LYS A 12 13.96 -26.35 0.19
C LYS A 12 14.41 -27.39 -0.81
N ARG A 13 13.91 -27.29 -2.05
CA ARG A 13 14.14 -28.31 -3.06
C ARG A 13 15.52 -28.28 -3.69
N HIS A 14 16.11 -27.07 -3.77
CA HIS A 14 17.33 -26.89 -4.57
C HIS A 14 18.47 -26.23 -3.80
N LEU A 15 18.23 -25.10 -3.09
CA LEU A 15 19.33 -24.31 -2.56
C LEU A 15 19.97 -24.96 -1.34
N ILE A 16 19.18 -25.53 -0.42
CA ILE A 16 19.70 -26.20 0.77
C ILE A 16 20.57 -27.37 0.38
N GLY A 17 20.11 -28.25 -0.51
CA GLY A 17 20.89 -29.39 -1.00
C GLY A 17 22.19 -28.96 -1.66
N LYS A 18 22.12 -28.01 -2.60
CA LYS A 18 23.29 -27.44 -3.30
C LYS A 18 24.31 -26.84 -2.34
N GLN A 19 23.86 -26.08 -1.35
CA GLN A 19 24.75 -25.45 -0.37
C GLN A 19 25.30 -26.44 0.67
N SER A 20 24.55 -27.51 0.99
CA SER A 20 25.05 -28.62 1.81
C SER A 20 26.25 -29.30 1.14
N GLU A 21 26.09 -29.69 -0.13
CA GLU A 21 27.13 -30.34 -0.90
C GLU A 21 28.35 -29.42 -1.08
N ALA A 22 28.14 -28.16 -1.49
CA ALA A 22 29.20 -27.17 -1.68
C ALA A 22 30.03 -26.87 -0.42
N ASN A 23 29.45 -27.06 0.78
CA ASN A 23 30.11 -26.81 2.05
C ASN A 23 30.46 -28.10 2.83
N GLY A 24 30.29 -29.29 2.23
CA GLY A 24 30.69 -30.58 2.81
C GLY A 24 29.82 -31.03 4.00
N LEU A 25 28.59 -30.56 4.10
CA LEU A 25 27.63 -30.98 5.13
C LEU A 25 26.97 -32.30 4.74
N LYS A 26 26.97 -33.24 5.66
CA LYS A 26 26.31 -34.54 5.46
C LYS A 26 24.81 -34.44 5.72
N PRO A 27 24.00 -35.35 5.13
CA PRO A 27 22.57 -35.41 5.42
C PRO A 27 22.30 -35.51 6.92
N GLY A 28 21.44 -34.62 7.40
CA GLY A 28 21.02 -34.58 8.80
C GLY A 28 21.94 -33.79 9.75
N GLU A 29 23.10 -33.30 9.29
CA GLU A 29 23.97 -32.45 10.12
C GLU A 29 23.41 -31.03 10.31
N TRP A 30 22.59 -30.56 9.38
CA TRP A 30 21.92 -29.28 9.54
C TRP A 30 20.53 -29.30 8.93
N SER A 31 19.70 -28.32 9.36
CA SER A 31 18.38 -28.06 8.78
C SER A 31 18.00 -26.59 8.97
N VAL A 32 17.14 -26.08 8.11
CA VAL A 32 16.55 -24.75 8.19
C VAL A 32 15.04 -24.92 8.15
N SER A 33 14.32 -24.37 9.13
CA SER A 33 12.87 -24.48 9.16
C SER A 33 12.21 -23.61 8.07
N ASP A 34 10.99 -23.93 7.69
CA ASP A 34 10.22 -23.17 6.69
C ASP A 34 10.00 -21.72 7.13
N GLU A 35 9.75 -21.51 8.44
CA GLU A 35 9.60 -20.19 9.04
C GLU A 35 10.91 -19.39 8.97
N ALA A 36 12.06 -20.05 9.25
CA ALA A 36 13.37 -19.39 9.13
C ALA A 36 13.70 -19.04 7.67
N LEU A 37 13.29 -19.87 6.70
CA LEU A 37 13.43 -19.55 5.28
C LEU A 37 12.54 -18.35 4.89
N ARG A 38 11.32 -18.26 5.41
CA ARG A 38 10.45 -17.11 5.20
C ARG A 38 11.07 -15.84 5.76
N ASP A 39 11.59 -15.90 6.99
CA ASP A 39 12.28 -14.78 7.61
C ASP A 39 13.53 -14.39 6.84
N LEU A 40 14.27 -15.36 6.30
CA LEU A 40 15.43 -15.10 5.46
C LEU A 40 15.06 -14.37 4.17
N VAL A 41 13.96 -14.77 3.52
CA VAL A 41 13.41 -14.07 2.34
C VAL A 41 12.97 -12.66 2.70
N ARG A 42 12.27 -12.47 3.80
CA ARG A 42 11.67 -11.19 4.21
C ARG A 42 12.69 -10.16 4.67
N TYR A 43 13.60 -10.58 5.53
CA TYR A 43 14.44 -9.65 6.27
C TYR A 43 15.89 -9.61 5.81
N TYR A 44 16.32 -10.53 4.94
CA TYR A 44 17.72 -10.61 4.52
C TYR A 44 17.92 -10.53 3.00
N THR A 45 16.84 -10.65 2.21
CA THR A 45 16.91 -10.55 0.74
C THR A 45 15.88 -9.58 0.17
N ARG A 46 16.27 -8.89 -0.92
CA ARG A 46 15.39 -8.00 -1.70
C ARG A 46 15.74 -8.19 -3.17
N GLU A 47 15.02 -9.10 -3.83
CA GLU A 47 15.29 -9.49 -5.21
C GLU A 47 14.07 -10.15 -5.86
N ALA A 48 13.97 -10.05 -7.19
CA ALA A 48 12.95 -10.77 -7.97
C ALA A 48 13.21 -12.29 -8.05
N GLY A 49 14.48 -12.67 -8.13
CA GLY A 49 14.95 -14.05 -8.21
C GLY A 49 15.29 -14.66 -6.86
N VAL A 50 16.28 -15.57 -6.84
CA VAL A 50 16.74 -16.31 -5.66
C VAL A 50 18.27 -16.28 -5.49
N ARG A 51 19.00 -15.43 -6.23
CA ARG A 51 20.47 -15.41 -6.18
C ARG A 51 20.99 -14.95 -4.83
N ASN A 52 20.39 -13.89 -4.25
CA ASN A 52 20.79 -13.43 -2.93
C ASN A 52 20.33 -14.42 -1.84
N LEU A 53 19.15 -15.03 -2.00
CA LEU A 53 18.67 -16.09 -1.11
C LEU A 53 19.67 -17.26 -1.09
N GLU A 54 20.16 -17.70 -2.26
CA GLU A 54 21.20 -18.73 -2.34
C GLU A 54 22.47 -18.33 -1.60
N ARG A 55 22.91 -17.07 -1.72
CA ARG A 55 24.09 -16.56 -1.00
C ARG A 55 23.89 -16.54 0.53
N GLU A 56 22.68 -16.15 0.98
CA GLU A 56 22.34 -16.19 2.41
C GLU A 56 22.29 -17.64 2.92
N VAL A 57 21.63 -18.55 2.21
CA VAL A 57 21.63 -19.99 2.56
C VAL A 57 23.04 -20.57 2.63
N GLY A 58 23.92 -20.20 1.68
CA GLY A 58 25.34 -20.55 1.72
C GLY A 58 26.06 -19.96 2.92
N GLY A 59 25.69 -18.75 3.36
CA GLY A 59 26.17 -18.14 4.58
C GLY A 59 25.80 -18.93 5.83
N LEU A 60 24.55 -19.35 5.90
CA LEU A 60 24.05 -20.22 7.00
C LEU A 60 24.79 -21.56 7.03
N ALA A 61 24.95 -22.21 5.85
CA ALA A 61 25.65 -23.50 5.74
C ALA A 61 27.10 -23.39 6.25
N ARG A 62 27.85 -22.36 5.85
CA ARG A 62 29.24 -22.15 6.30
C ARG A 62 29.33 -22.00 7.83
N LYS A 63 28.38 -21.29 8.45
CA LYS A 63 28.38 -21.12 9.91
C LYS A 63 27.98 -22.43 10.62
N ALA A 64 27.06 -23.21 10.06
CA ALA A 64 26.74 -24.54 10.56
C ALA A 64 27.96 -25.48 10.52
N VAL A 65 28.71 -25.51 9.40
CA VAL A 65 29.97 -26.26 9.29
C VAL A 65 30.94 -25.83 10.36
N ARG A 66 31.12 -24.53 10.59
CA ARG A 66 32.02 -24.00 11.63
C ARG A 66 31.68 -24.55 13.03
N GLU A 67 30.41 -24.59 13.38
CA GLU A 67 29.98 -25.12 14.69
C GLU A 67 30.23 -26.63 14.81
N ILE A 68 29.96 -27.41 13.74
CA ILE A 68 30.16 -28.84 13.72
C ILE A 68 31.64 -29.19 13.82
N VAL A 69 32.48 -28.54 13.00
CA VAL A 69 33.92 -28.79 12.95
C VAL A 69 34.59 -28.36 14.26
N SER A 70 34.12 -27.25 14.87
CA SER A 70 34.61 -26.82 16.21
C SER A 70 34.07 -27.64 17.37
N LYS A 71 33.30 -28.72 17.08
CA LYS A 71 32.67 -29.62 18.07
C LYS A 71 31.74 -28.91 19.07
N LYS A 72 31.22 -27.72 18.71
CA LYS A 72 30.22 -27.01 19.49
C LYS A 72 28.83 -27.62 19.36
N ALA A 73 28.53 -28.20 18.22
CA ALA A 73 27.30 -28.91 17.95
C ALA A 73 27.56 -30.15 17.09
N LYS A 74 26.77 -31.21 17.28
CA LYS A 74 26.76 -32.37 16.41
C LYS A 74 25.78 -32.18 15.23
N LYS A 75 24.77 -31.35 15.44
CA LYS A 75 23.73 -31.00 14.49
C LYS A 75 23.32 -29.53 14.71
N VAL A 76 23.09 -28.81 13.63
CA VAL A 76 22.64 -27.41 13.65
C VAL A 76 21.22 -27.34 13.07
N GLN A 77 20.30 -26.81 13.87
CA GLN A 77 18.93 -26.52 13.41
C GLN A 77 18.73 -25.01 13.45
N ILE A 78 18.43 -24.43 12.28
CA ILE A 78 18.18 -23.00 12.15
C ILE A 78 16.68 -22.75 12.15
N THR A 79 16.25 -21.95 13.13
CA THR A 79 14.86 -21.55 13.38
C THR A 79 14.77 -20.02 13.41
N PRO A 80 13.57 -19.40 13.39
CA PRO A 80 13.45 -17.94 13.51
C PRO A 80 14.16 -17.36 14.72
N GLU A 81 14.14 -18.08 15.86
CA GLU A 81 14.70 -17.62 17.14
C GLU A 81 16.23 -17.47 17.09
N ASN A 82 16.90 -18.34 16.34
CA ASN A 82 18.36 -18.33 16.24
C ASN A 82 18.88 -17.82 14.88
N LEU A 83 17.99 -17.49 13.95
CA LEU A 83 18.37 -17.05 12.61
C LEU A 83 19.34 -15.85 12.63
N ALA A 84 19.13 -14.90 13.52
CA ALA A 84 20.00 -13.74 13.65
C ALA A 84 21.44 -14.08 14.03
N THR A 85 21.67 -15.19 14.77
CA THR A 85 23.01 -15.69 15.08
C THR A 85 23.76 -16.12 13.82
N TYR A 86 23.03 -16.70 12.86
CA TYR A 86 23.61 -17.22 11.62
C TYR A 86 23.58 -16.20 10.47
N ALA A 87 22.49 -15.44 10.31
CA ALA A 87 22.31 -14.48 9.21
C ALA A 87 22.81 -13.07 9.57
N GLY A 88 22.99 -12.76 10.87
CA GLY A 88 23.30 -11.43 11.35
C GLY A 88 22.06 -10.57 11.58
N VAL A 89 22.26 -9.25 11.68
CA VAL A 89 21.15 -8.29 11.88
C VAL A 89 20.27 -8.28 10.63
N ARG A 90 18.96 -8.15 10.82
CA ARG A 90 18.00 -7.98 9.74
C ARG A 90 18.41 -6.80 8.85
N LYS A 91 18.52 -7.05 7.54
CA LYS A 91 18.97 -6.06 6.54
C LYS A 91 17.84 -5.16 6.07
N PHE A 92 16.63 -5.69 6.09
CA PHE A 92 15.43 -5.01 5.61
C PHE A 92 14.36 -5.04 6.69
N ARG A 93 13.68 -3.93 6.85
CA ARG A 93 12.38 -3.90 7.53
C ARG A 93 11.34 -4.17 6.44
N TYR A 94 10.59 -5.20 6.57
CA TYR A 94 9.45 -5.43 5.68
C TYR A 94 8.26 -4.71 6.28
N GLY A 95 7.69 -3.83 5.47
CA GLY A 95 6.43 -3.13 5.62
C GLY A 95 5.58 -3.59 6.78
N GLU A 96 5.89 -3.10 7.96
CA GLU A 96 4.94 -3.08 9.05
C GLU A 96 4.01 -1.92 8.70
N ALA A 97 2.74 -2.22 8.42
CA ALA A 97 1.73 -1.19 8.36
C ALA A 97 1.76 -0.45 9.70
N GLU A 98 1.64 0.87 9.67
CA GLU A 98 1.52 1.66 10.89
C GLU A 98 0.43 1.04 11.77
N ALA A 99 0.70 0.87 13.06
CA ALA A 99 -0.22 0.19 13.96
C ALA A 99 -1.30 1.13 14.51
N GLU A 100 -1.15 2.44 14.32
CA GLU A 100 -2.00 3.47 14.89
C GLU A 100 -2.80 4.20 13.81
N ASP A 101 -4.05 4.52 14.13
CA ASP A 101 -4.94 5.35 13.33
C ASP A 101 -4.45 6.80 13.32
N MET A 102 -3.81 7.23 12.23
CA MET A 102 -3.30 8.60 12.09
C MET A 102 -4.00 9.35 10.97
N VAL A 103 -4.44 10.58 11.28
CA VAL A 103 -5.03 11.48 10.28
C VAL A 103 -3.96 11.90 9.27
N GLY A 104 -4.28 11.79 7.98
CA GLY A 104 -3.37 12.14 6.90
C GLY A 104 -2.37 11.05 6.53
N VAL A 105 -2.39 9.90 7.21
CA VAL A 105 -1.51 8.76 6.90
C VAL A 105 -2.28 7.64 6.23
N VAL A 106 -1.75 7.12 5.14
CA VAL A 106 -2.35 6.02 4.37
C VAL A 106 -1.29 5.07 3.82
N THR A 107 -1.71 3.84 3.54
CA THR A 107 -0.86 2.83 2.94
C THR A 107 -1.20 2.64 1.47
N GLY A 108 -0.30 3.05 0.60
CA GLY A 108 -0.34 2.77 -0.83
C GLY A 108 0.38 1.47 -1.18
N LEU A 109 0.19 1.01 -2.41
CA LEU A 109 0.85 -0.17 -2.97
C LEU A 109 1.68 0.23 -4.19
N ALA A 110 2.96 -0.10 -4.17
CA ALA A 110 3.90 0.13 -5.26
C ALA A 110 4.36 -1.18 -5.90
N TRP A 111 4.71 -1.10 -7.18
CA TRP A 111 5.43 -2.14 -7.89
C TRP A 111 6.88 -1.73 -8.09
N THR A 112 7.80 -2.66 -7.90
CA THR A 112 9.22 -2.48 -8.18
C THR A 112 9.75 -3.68 -8.96
N GLU A 113 10.93 -3.55 -9.55
CA GLU A 113 11.58 -4.67 -10.26
C GLU A 113 11.82 -5.89 -9.37
N VAL A 114 11.87 -5.69 -8.06
CA VAL A 114 12.10 -6.76 -7.08
C VAL A 114 10.79 -7.29 -6.46
N GLY A 115 9.64 -6.77 -6.88
CA GLY A 115 8.31 -7.20 -6.41
C GLY A 115 7.45 -6.04 -5.96
N GLY A 116 6.35 -6.35 -5.27
CA GLY A 116 5.47 -5.35 -4.67
C GLY A 116 6.00 -4.86 -3.33
N GLU A 117 5.71 -3.62 -3.00
CA GLU A 117 6.04 -2.98 -1.72
C GLU A 117 4.86 -2.17 -1.21
N ILE A 118 4.76 -2.00 0.09
CA ILE A 118 3.87 -1.01 0.69
C ILE A 118 4.55 0.35 0.70
N LEU A 119 3.75 1.39 0.60
CA LEU A 119 4.19 2.77 0.50
C LEU A 119 3.40 3.60 1.49
N THR A 120 4.02 4.06 2.56
CA THR A 120 3.39 5.02 3.46
C THR A 120 3.34 6.39 2.80
N ILE A 121 2.20 7.05 2.89
CA ILE A 121 1.99 8.42 2.42
C ILE A 121 1.46 9.21 3.60
N GLU A 122 2.14 10.30 3.92
CA GLU A 122 1.83 11.18 5.04
C GLU A 122 1.49 12.57 4.52
N SER A 123 0.42 13.16 5.01
CA SER A 123 0.06 14.54 4.71
C SER A 123 -0.13 15.33 5.99
N VAL A 124 0.45 16.52 6.04
CA VAL A 124 0.29 17.45 7.14
C VAL A 124 -0.13 18.83 6.63
N MET A 125 -0.82 19.57 7.47
CA MET A 125 -1.27 20.93 7.17
C MET A 125 -0.67 21.90 8.18
N VAL A 126 -0.05 22.96 7.67
CA VAL A 126 0.58 23.99 8.47
C VAL A 126 0.04 25.37 8.09
N PRO A 127 0.14 26.40 8.96
CA PRO A 127 -0.19 27.78 8.56
C PRO A 127 0.59 28.20 7.32
N GLY A 128 -0.07 28.82 6.34
CA GLY A 128 0.59 29.14 5.08
C GLY A 128 -0.29 29.98 4.15
N LYS A 129 -0.03 29.87 2.85
CA LYS A 129 -0.69 30.67 1.79
C LYS A 129 -1.27 29.76 0.67
N GLY A 130 -1.59 28.52 0.97
CA GLY A 130 -2.19 27.58 0.03
C GLY A 130 -1.18 26.80 -0.85
N LYS A 131 0.09 26.75 -0.45
CA LYS A 131 1.11 25.98 -1.16
C LYS A 131 0.91 24.49 -0.90
N VAL A 132 1.17 23.69 -1.94
CA VAL A 132 1.30 22.22 -1.83
C VAL A 132 2.77 21.87 -2.05
N GLN A 133 3.36 21.25 -1.05
CA GLN A 133 4.75 20.78 -1.07
C GLN A 133 4.75 19.25 -1.06
N HIS A 134 5.78 18.66 -1.65
CA HIS A 134 5.98 17.22 -1.61
C HIS A 134 7.46 16.90 -1.38
N THR A 135 7.72 15.81 -0.67
CA THR A 135 9.07 15.28 -0.41
C THR A 135 9.07 13.75 -0.48
N GLY A 136 10.23 13.13 -0.62
CA GLY A 136 10.41 11.69 -0.70
C GLY A 136 10.98 11.19 -2.03
N LYS A 137 11.66 12.06 -2.80
CA LYS A 137 12.21 11.76 -4.14
C LYS A 137 11.13 11.25 -5.11
N LEU A 138 10.03 12.00 -5.18
CA LEU A 138 8.94 11.71 -6.10
C LEU A 138 9.35 12.13 -7.53
N GLY A 139 9.19 11.21 -8.48
CA GLY A 139 9.31 11.53 -9.90
C GLY A 139 8.14 12.38 -10.40
N ASP A 140 8.25 12.87 -11.63
CA ASP A 140 7.33 13.86 -12.18
C ASP A 140 5.88 13.36 -12.21
N VAL A 141 5.66 12.10 -12.61
CA VAL A 141 4.31 11.50 -12.69
C VAL A 141 3.67 11.38 -11.30
N MET A 142 4.46 11.07 -10.27
CA MET A 142 3.95 11.00 -8.91
C MET A 142 3.63 12.39 -8.34
N GLN A 143 4.40 13.42 -8.70
CA GLN A 143 4.12 14.82 -8.37
C GLN A 143 2.82 15.31 -9.05
N GLU A 144 2.60 14.92 -10.30
CA GLU A 144 1.33 15.16 -10.99
C GLU A 144 0.16 14.49 -10.28
N SER A 145 0.36 13.27 -9.75
CA SER A 145 -0.68 12.57 -8.96
C SER A 145 -1.05 13.34 -7.69
N VAL A 146 -0.09 13.95 -6.98
CA VAL A 146 -0.37 14.83 -5.84
C VAL A 146 -1.19 16.04 -6.29
N SER A 147 -0.81 16.66 -7.41
CA SER A 147 -1.47 17.84 -7.96
C SER A 147 -2.91 17.54 -8.41
N ALA A 148 -3.13 16.40 -9.06
CA ALA A 148 -4.45 15.92 -9.48
C ALA A 148 -5.34 15.62 -8.27
N ALA A 149 -4.81 14.92 -7.27
CA ALA A 149 -5.51 14.62 -6.03
C ALA A 149 -5.94 15.91 -5.31
N MET A 150 -5.04 16.87 -5.19
CA MET A 150 -5.34 18.16 -4.55
C MET A 150 -6.38 18.96 -5.32
N SER A 151 -6.31 18.96 -6.65
CA SER A 151 -7.28 19.63 -7.49
C SER A 151 -8.68 19.03 -7.32
N TYR A 152 -8.76 17.71 -7.24
CA TYR A 152 -10.04 17.02 -7.01
C TYR A 152 -10.58 17.30 -5.61
N VAL A 153 -9.76 17.24 -4.55
CA VAL A 153 -10.17 17.59 -3.19
C VAL A 153 -10.72 19.01 -3.14
N ARG A 154 -10.04 19.98 -3.76
CA ARG A 154 -10.50 21.37 -3.84
C ARG A 154 -11.83 21.50 -4.57
N SER A 155 -12.01 20.80 -5.69
CA SER A 155 -13.26 20.83 -6.46
C SER A 155 -14.45 20.27 -5.68
N ARG A 156 -14.20 19.29 -4.78
CA ARG A 156 -15.21 18.63 -3.96
C ARG A 156 -15.34 19.23 -2.55
N ALA A 157 -14.52 20.22 -2.21
CA ALA A 157 -14.48 20.81 -0.87
C ALA A 157 -15.88 21.20 -0.33
N PRO A 158 -16.79 21.86 -1.08
CA PRO A 158 -18.11 22.18 -0.57
C PRO A 158 -18.94 20.93 -0.21
N SER A 159 -18.86 19.86 -1.01
CA SER A 159 -19.60 18.61 -0.74
C SER A 159 -19.05 17.85 0.46
N PHE A 160 -17.79 18.06 0.83
CA PHE A 160 -17.17 17.52 2.04
C PHE A 160 -17.30 18.46 3.26
N GLY A 161 -17.99 19.59 3.11
CA GLY A 161 -18.11 20.59 4.20
C GLY A 161 -16.83 21.36 4.48
N ILE A 162 -15.86 21.34 3.57
CA ILE A 162 -14.58 22.04 3.71
C ILE A 162 -14.73 23.46 3.19
N LYS A 163 -14.40 24.46 4.04
CA LYS A 163 -14.43 25.87 3.62
C LYS A 163 -13.29 26.17 2.64
N PRO A 164 -13.55 26.81 1.48
CA PRO A 164 -12.52 27.16 0.50
C PRO A 164 -11.36 27.99 1.07
N THR A 165 -11.64 28.83 2.06
CA THR A 165 -10.64 29.68 2.75
C THR A 165 -9.57 28.84 3.47
N LEU A 166 -9.82 27.57 3.77
CA LEU A 166 -8.81 26.67 4.34
C LEU A 166 -7.61 26.54 3.41
N PHE A 167 -7.87 26.41 2.10
CA PHE A 167 -6.82 26.26 1.09
C PHE A 167 -5.99 27.53 0.84
N GLU A 168 -6.47 28.69 1.30
CA GLU A 168 -5.77 29.97 1.15
C GLU A 168 -4.87 30.28 2.35
N LYS A 169 -5.22 29.73 3.51
CA LYS A 169 -4.57 30.04 4.80
C LYS A 169 -3.67 28.90 5.31
N ARG A 170 -3.59 27.78 4.61
CA ARG A 170 -2.84 26.59 5.00
C ARG A 170 -2.01 26.06 3.85
N ASP A 171 -0.76 25.75 4.14
CA ASP A 171 0.10 24.97 3.26
C ASP A 171 -0.05 23.48 3.60
N ILE A 172 0.02 22.66 2.59
CA ILE A 172 -0.06 21.20 2.71
C ILE A 172 1.26 20.61 2.30
N HIS A 173 1.77 19.70 3.11
CA HIS A 173 2.97 18.97 2.80
C HIS A 173 2.66 17.48 2.73
N VAL A 174 2.89 16.88 1.57
CA VAL A 174 2.79 15.44 1.32
C VAL A 174 4.19 14.85 1.38
N HIS A 175 4.39 13.87 2.22
CA HIS A 175 5.67 13.18 2.37
C HIS A 175 5.50 11.69 2.08
N VAL A 176 6.44 11.13 1.33
CA VAL A 176 6.54 9.68 1.11
C VAL A 176 7.90 9.24 1.63
N PRO A 177 7.98 8.62 2.82
CA PRO A 177 9.22 8.18 3.44
C PRO A 177 10.08 7.27 2.54
N GLU A 178 11.27 6.90 3.02
CA GLU A 178 12.25 6.09 2.29
C GLU A 178 12.82 6.77 1.02
N GLY A 179 13.25 8.03 1.16
CA GLY A 179 13.84 8.83 0.07
C GLY A 179 15.11 8.27 -0.57
N ALA A 180 15.65 7.16 -0.08
CA ALA A 180 16.77 6.46 -0.70
C ALA A 180 16.38 5.82 -2.05
N THR A 181 15.12 5.41 -2.19
CA THR A 181 14.58 4.80 -3.43
C THR A 181 13.71 5.83 -4.16
N PRO A 182 14.05 6.22 -5.40
CA PRO A 182 13.19 7.05 -6.23
C PRO A 182 11.84 6.37 -6.45
N LYS A 183 10.75 7.14 -6.37
CA LYS A 183 9.38 6.67 -6.54
C LYS A 183 8.73 7.45 -7.66
N ASP A 184 8.19 6.75 -8.64
CA ASP A 184 7.47 7.38 -9.74
C ASP A 184 6.31 6.51 -10.23
N GLY A 185 5.34 7.13 -10.88
CA GLY A 185 4.20 6.49 -11.50
C GLY A 185 2.85 6.98 -10.96
N PRO A 186 1.78 6.78 -11.77
CA PRO A 186 0.44 7.33 -11.47
C PRO A 186 -0.34 6.50 -10.44
N SER A 187 0.13 5.29 -10.10
CA SER A 187 -0.64 4.30 -9.33
C SER A 187 -0.86 4.64 -7.85
N ALA A 188 -0.21 5.70 -7.35
CA ALA A 188 -0.42 6.22 -6.00
C ALA A 188 -1.58 7.24 -5.90
N GLY A 189 -2.25 7.57 -7.00
CA GLY A 189 -3.27 8.62 -7.06
C GLY A 189 -4.38 8.47 -6.02
N VAL A 190 -4.96 7.27 -5.86
CA VAL A 190 -5.98 6.99 -4.84
C VAL A 190 -5.44 7.21 -3.43
N ALA A 191 -4.22 6.75 -3.15
CA ALA A 191 -3.60 6.89 -1.84
C ALA A 191 -3.27 8.37 -1.54
N MET A 192 -2.76 9.12 -2.50
CA MET A 192 -2.55 10.57 -2.38
C MET A 192 -3.86 11.30 -2.08
N PHE A 193 -4.92 10.96 -2.80
CA PHE A 193 -6.24 11.54 -2.59
C PHE A 193 -6.77 11.23 -1.18
N LEU A 194 -6.71 9.96 -0.73
CA LEU A 194 -7.21 9.58 0.60
C LEU A 194 -6.39 10.18 1.74
N SER A 195 -5.06 10.32 1.59
CA SER A 195 -4.22 11.01 2.55
C SER A 195 -4.66 12.48 2.71
N LEU A 196 -4.88 13.18 1.60
CA LEU A 196 -5.37 14.55 1.60
C LEU A 196 -6.81 14.68 2.13
N ALA A 197 -7.70 13.77 1.74
CA ALA A 197 -9.09 13.75 2.22
C ALA A 197 -9.15 13.46 3.72
N SER A 198 -8.38 12.50 4.21
CA SER A 198 -8.21 12.20 5.63
C SER A 198 -7.77 13.44 6.41
N LEU A 199 -6.72 14.11 5.94
CA LEU A 199 -6.20 15.34 6.55
C LEU A 199 -7.25 16.45 6.60
N MET A 200 -7.96 16.69 5.48
CA MET A 200 -8.96 17.77 5.40
C MET A 200 -10.21 17.52 6.23
N LEU A 201 -10.60 16.24 6.35
CA LEU A 201 -11.78 15.82 7.11
C LEU A 201 -11.45 15.56 8.59
N GLY A 202 -10.17 15.54 8.97
CA GLY A 202 -9.74 15.19 10.32
C GLY A 202 -10.10 13.76 10.71
N ARG A 203 -10.14 12.83 9.75
CA ARG A 203 -10.57 11.43 9.95
C ARG A 203 -9.45 10.49 9.52
N ALA A 204 -9.07 9.59 10.40
CA ALA A 204 -8.05 8.59 10.10
C ALA A 204 -8.55 7.53 9.11
N VAL A 205 -7.62 6.96 8.37
CA VAL A 205 -7.82 5.77 7.54
C VAL A 205 -7.37 4.55 8.34
N ASP A 206 -8.15 3.47 8.33
CA ASP A 206 -7.76 2.20 8.97
C ASP A 206 -6.39 1.74 8.41
N PRO A 207 -5.35 1.58 9.24
CA PRO A 207 -4.01 1.18 8.81
C PRO A 207 -3.97 -0.23 8.20
N ALA A 208 -4.98 -1.04 8.44
CA ALA A 208 -5.13 -2.34 7.81
C ALA A 208 -5.69 -2.29 6.37
N ILE A 209 -5.88 -1.09 5.82
CA ILE A 209 -6.30 -0.87 4.43
C ILE A 209 -5.10 -0.42 3.61
N ALA A 210 -4.85 -1.06 2.47
CA ALA A 210 -3.91 -0.58 1.47
C ALA A 210 -4.60 -0.37 0.12
N MET A 211 -4.06 0.52 -0.69
CA MET A 211 -4.70 0.91 -1.93
C MET A 211 -3.74 1.19 -3.08
N THR A 212 -4.26 1.06 -4.29
CA THR A 212 -3.60 1.51 -5.51
C THR A 212 -4.63 1.93 -6.54
N GLY A 213 -4.26 2.82 -7.41
CA GLY A 213 -5.10 3.30 -8.50
C GLY A 213 -4.63 4.68 -8.97
N GLU A 214 -4.69 4.92 -10.25
CA GLU A 214 -4.57 6.25 -10.82
C GLU A 214 -5.91 6.97 -10.69
N ILE A 215 -5.89 8.28 -10.52
CA ILE A 215 -7.11 9.11 -10.46
C ILE A 215 -7.18 10.09 -11.62
N SER A 216 -8.38 10.28 -12.14
CA SER A 216 -8.66 11.37 -13.06
C SER A 216 -9.12 12.63 -12.32
N LEU A 217 -9.06 13.80 -12.96
CA LEU A 217 -9.60 15.05 -12.41
C LEU A 217 -11.13 15.03 -12.21
N ARG A 218 -11.81 13.96 -12.65
CA ARG A 218 -13.25 13.73 -12.44
C ARG A 218 -13.53 12.72 -11.32
N GLY A 219 -12.48 12.25 -10.63
CA GLY A 219 -12.62 11.31 -9.55
C GLY A 219 -12.77 9.84 -9.97
N LEU A 220 -12.59 9.53 -11.27
CA LEU A 220 -12.57 8.14 -11.71
C LEU A 220 -11.29 7.45 -11.28
N VAL A 221 -11.39 6.20 -10.85
CA VAL A 221 -10.24 5.35 -10.55
C VAL A 221 -9.88 4.55 -11.80
N LEU A 222 -8.67 4.77 -12.29
CA LEU A 222 -8.15 4.17 -13.50
C LEU A 222 -7.29 2.94 -13.20
N PRO A 223 -7.25 1.96 -14.12
CA PRO A 223 -6.51 0.72 -13.92
C PRO A 223 -5.00 0.96 -13.91
N VAL A 224 -4.29 0.13 -13.16
CA VAL A 224 -2.83 0.20 -12.97
C VAL A 224 -2.18 -1.16 -13.17
N GLY A 225 -0.87 -1.18 -13.40
CA GLY A 225 -0.09 -2.42 -13.52
C GLY A 225 0.38 -2.98 -12.18
N GLY A 226 0.93 -4.20 -12.23
CA GLY A 226 1.58 -4.85 -11.09
C GLY A 226 0.61 -5.29 -9.98
N ILE A 227 -0.63 -5.60 -10.31
CA ILE A 227 -1.66 -5.97 -9.32
C ILE A 227 -1.24 -7.20 -8.52
N ARG A 228 -0.73 -8.23 -9.18
CA ARG A 228 -0.25 -9.45 -8.51
C ARG A 228 0.78 -9.14 -7.42
N GLU A 229 1.83 -8.41 -7.78
CA GLU A 229 2.92 -8.07 -6.87
C GLU A 229 2.45 -7.16 -5.72
N LYS A 230 1.60 -6.20 -6.01
CA LYS A 230 1.02 -5.26 -5.05
C LYS A 230 0.17 -6.00 -4.01
N VAL A 231 -0.70 -6.91 -4.46
CA VAL A 231 -1.57 -7.69 -3.57
C VAL A 231 -0.76 -8.66 -2.71
N VAL A 232 0.26 -9.30 -3.28
CA VAL A 232 1.17 -10.17 -2.52
C VAL A 232 1.92 -9.38 -1.45
N ALA A 233 2.35 -8.14 -1.76
CA ALA A 233 2.99 -7.27 -0.77
C ALA A 233 2.03 -6.88 0.36
N ALA A 234 0.79 -6.53 0.05
CA ALA A 234 -0.24 -6.24 1.03
C ALA A 234 -0.48 -7.42 1.97
N ALA A 235 -0.66 -8.63 1.42
CA ALA A 235 -0.87 -9.84 2.22
C ALA A 235 0.31 -10.13 3.17
N ARG A 236 1.55 -9.90 2.70
CA ARG A 236 2.76 -10.06 3.52
C ARG A 236 2.89 -9.02 4.62
N ALA A 237 2.45 -7.80 4.36
CA ALA A 237 2.50 -6.70 5.32
C ALA A 237 1.41 -6.78 6.42
N GLY A 238 0.55 -7.81 6.40
CA GLY A 238 -0.52 -7.96 7.37
C GLY A 238 -1.74 -7.08 7.09
N ILE A 239 -1.84 -6.49 5.91
CA ILE A 239 -3.02 -5.77 5.44
C ILE A 239 -4.23 -6.72 5.43
N ARG A 240 -5.39 -6.21 5.77
CA ARG A 240 -6.66 -6.96 5.76
C ARG A 240 -7.54 -6.64 4.56
N THR A 241 -7.46 -5.40 4.09
CA THR A 241 -8.30 -4.93 2.98
C THR A 241 -7.44 -4.27 1.92
N VAL A 242 -7.68 -4.64 0.66
CA VAL A 242 -7.01 -4.02 -0.49
C VAL A 242 -8.05 -3.35 -1.38
N MET A 243 -7.86 -2.06 -1.64
CA MET A 243 -8.68 -1.30 -2.57
C MET A 243 -7.99 -1.20 -3.92
N LEU A 244 -8.65 -1.68 -4.96
CA LEU A 244 -8.14 -1.80 -6.32
C LEU A 244 -9.10 -1.18 -7.33
N PRO A 245 -8.61 -0.67 -8.47
CA PRO A 245 -9.49 -0.21 -9.55
C PRO A 245 -10.42 -1.33 -10.04
N ALA A 246 -11.70 -1.04 -10.20
CA ALA A 246 -12.68 -2.03 -10.65
C ALA A 246 -12.32 -2.66 -12.01
N ARG A 247 -11.65 -1.89 -12.87
CA ARG A 247 -11.17 -2.37 -14.18
C ARG A 247 -10.03 -3.39 -14.08
N ASN A 248 -9.34 -3.47 -12.93
CA ASN A 248 -8.34 -4.49 -12.66
C ASN A 248 -8.93 -5.83 -12.18
N LYS A 249 -10.26 -6.00 -12.15
CA LYS A 249 -10.88 -7.32 -11.96
C LYS A 249 -10.43 -8.35 -13.00
N ARG A 250 -10.01 -7.90 -14.17
CA ARG A 250 -9.42 -8.75 -15.21
C ARG A 250 -8.13 -9.46 -14.78
N ASP A 251 -7.41 -8.89 -13.81
CA ASP A 251 -6.14 -9.41 -13.31
C ASP A 251 -6.35 -10.40 -12.13
N TRP A 252 -7.62 -10.76 -11.82
CA TRP A 252 -7.98 -11.58 -10.66
C TRP A 252 -7.31 -12.94 -10.66
N ASP A 253 -7.25 -13.60 -11.81
CA ASP A 253 -6.70 -14.95 -11.92
C ASP A 253 -5.17 -14.98 -11.76
N ASP A 254 -4.51 -13.86 -11.97
CA ASP A 254 -3.06 -13.71 -11.75
C ASP A 254 -2.70 -13.59 -10.27
N ILE A 255 -3.67 -13.30 -9.38
CA ILE A 255 -3.45 -13.17 -7.95
C ILE A 255 -3.37 -14.56 -7.33
N PRO A 256 -2.28 -14.91 -6.60
CA PRO A 256 -2.17 -16.20 -5.92
C PRO A 256 -3.32 -16.48 -4.96
N ALA A 257 -3.81 -17.72 -4.92
CA ALA A 257 -4.92 -18.13 -4.05
C ALA A 257 -4.63 -17.80 -2.57
N SER A 258 -3.39 -18.02 -2.12
CA SER A 258 -2.96 -17.72 -0.75
C SER A 258 -3.09 -16.24 -0.37
N ALA A 259 -2.99 -15.31 -1.33
CA ALA A 259 -3.23 -13.89 -1.10
C ALA A 259 -4.73 -13.55 -1.18
N ARG A 260 -5.45 -14.20 -2.12
CA ARG A 260 -6.91 -14.00 -2.26
C ARG A 260 -7.70 -14.39 -1.00
N GLU A 261 -7.29 -15.48 -0.34
CA GLU A 261 -7.94 -16.00 0.87
C GLU A 261 -7.67 -15.16 2.12
N ARG A 262 -6.59 -14.40 2.15
CA ARG A 262 -6.19 -13.58 3.31
C ARG A 262 -6.72 -12.16 3.28
N LEU A 263 -7.16 -11.67 2.12
CA LEU A 263 -7.48 -10.28 1.90
C LEU A 263 -8.94 -10.08 1.52
N ARG A 264 -9.52 -9.03 2.02
CA ARG A 264 -10.78 -8.49 1.51
C ARG A 264 -10.48 -7.53 0.36
N PHE A 265 -11.15 -7.70 -0.76
CA PHE A 265 -10.98 -6.87 -1.95
C PHE A 265 -12.13 -5.88 -2.09
N VAL A 266 -11.80 -4.62 -2.28
CA VAL A 266 -12.74 -3.55 -2.58
C VAL A 266 -12.41 -2.99 -3.96
N TRP A 267 -13.40 -3.00 -4.85
CA TRP A 267 -13.24 -2.57 -6.23
C TRP A 267 -13.76 -1.16 -6.41
N LEU A 268 -12.90 -0.23 -6.81
CA LEU A 268 -13.18 1.18 -6.91
C LEU A 268 -13.48 1.58 -8.36
N ASP A 269 -14.63 2.18 -8.60
CA ASP A 269 -14.93 2.91 -9.84
C ASP A 269 -14.57 4.39 -9.70
N THR A 270 -14.78 4.96 -8.50
CA THR A 270 -14.53 6.35 -8.16
C THR A 270 -13.76 6.48 -6.85
N VAL A 271 -13.18 7.65 -6.61
CA VAL A 271 -12.53 7.94 -5.32
C VAL A 271 -13.54 8.12 -4.18
N ASP A 272 -14.81 8.39 -4.49
CA ASP A 272 -15.88 8.47 -3.49
C ASP A 272 -16.14 7.08 -2.88
N ASP A 273 -15.96 5.99 -3.66
CA ASP A 273 -16.01 4.61 -3.15
C ASP A 273 -14.88 4.37 -2.14
N ALA A 274 -13.70 4.92 -2.40
CA ALA A 274 -12.56 4.81 -1.50
C ALA A 274 -12.79 5.60 -0.19
N VAL A 275 -13.39 6.78 -0.26
CA VAL A 275 -13.79 7.56 0.93
C VAL A 275 -14.80 6.81 1.78
N ALA A 276 -15.83 6.26 1.15
CA ALA A 276 -16.89 5.53 1.85
C ALA A 276 -16.36 4.27 2.56
N GLU A 277 -15.36 3.63 2.00
CA GLU A 277 -14.75 2.43 2.56
C GLU A 277 -13.70 2.74 3.65
N ALA A 278 -12.82 3.70 3.40
CA ALA A 278 -11.62 3.90 4.21
C ALA A 278 -11.79 4.90 5.35
N LEU A 279 -12.61 5.93 5.15
CA LEU A 279 -12.87 6.94 6.17
C LEU A 279 -14.08 6.53 7.00
N GLN A 280 -13.88 5.68 7.98
CA GLN A 280 -14.92 5.27 8.92
C GLN A 280 -15.49 6.49 9.66
N ALA A 281 -16.71 6.34 10.22
CA ALA A 281 -17.28 7.35 11.10
C ALA A 281 -16.38 7.46 12.34
N ALA A 282 -15.43 8.38 12.31
CA ALA A 282 -14.54 8.60 13.43
C ALA A 282 -15.36 9.16 14.60
N GLU A 283 -15.29 8.52 15.76
CA GLU A 283 -15.35 9.25 17.02
C GLU A 283 -14.29 10.34 16.91
N ALA A 284 -14.66 11.60 17.23
CA ALA A 284 -13.81 12.77 17.03
C ALA A 284 -12.40 12.51 17.60
N ALA A 285 -11.41 12.51 16.72
CA ALA A 285 -10.05 12.22 17.09
C ALA A 285 -9.52 13.23 18.14
N PRO A 286 -8.70 12.80 19.11
CA PRO A 286 -8.21 13.65 20.21
C PRO A 286 -7.39 14.86 19.78
N VAL A 287 -7.06 14.99 18.49
CA VAL A 287 -6.38 16.18 17.94
C VAL A 287 -7.21 17.45 18.14
N LEU A 288 -8.55 17.37 18.12
CA LEU A 288 -9.40 18.49 18.42
C LEU A 288 -9.33 18.89 19.93
N GLN A 289 -9.09 17.92 20.80
CA GLN A 289 -8.92 18.17 22.24
C GLN A 289 -7.54 18.81 22.54
N LEU A 290 -6.50 18.53 21.78
CA LEU A 290 -5.19 19.17 21.91
C LEU A 290 -5.22 20.64 21.45
N LEU A 291 -6.01 20.96 20.42
CA LEU A 291 -6.21 22.35 19.96
C LEU A 291 -7.09 23.16 20.92
N VAL A 292 -8.06 22.53 21.59
CA VAL A 292 -8.90 23.15 22.62
C VAL A 292 -8.11 23.35 23.94
N ALA A 293 -7.18 22.45 24.27
CA ALA A 293 -6.31 22.61 25.45
C ALA A 293 -5.25 23.70 25.33
N ALA A 294 -4.99 24.21 24.12
CA ALA A 294 -4.02 25.29 23.87
C ALA A 294 -4.53 26.74 24.19
N GLY A 295 -5.75 26.87 24.70
CA GLY A 295 -6.28 28.13 25.23
C GLY A 295 -7.08 29.00 24.26
N PRO A 296 -7.84 29.99 24.74
CA PRO A 296 -8.88 30.72 23.99
C PRO A 296 -8.36 31.64 22.87
N ALA A 297 -7.05 31.76 22.68
CA ALA A 297 -6.47 32.60 21.63
C ALA A 297 -6.52 31.97 20.21
N LEU A 298 -6.96 30.73 20.08
CA LEU A 298 -7.02 30.02 18.79
C LEU A 298 -8.46 29.67 18.34
N GLU A 299 -9.45 29.88 19.20
CA GLU A 299 -10.86 29.55 18.89
C GLU A 299 -11.44 30.38 17.73
N ASP A 300 -10.97 31.60 17.51
CA ASP A 300 -11.42 32.43 16.39
C ASP A 300 -10.85 32.02 15.01
N GLN A 301 -9.97 31.03 14.95
CA GLN A 301 -9.28 30.64 13.70
C GLN A 301 -9.62 29.26 13.19
N VAL A 302 -10.32 28.44 13.97
CA VAL A 302 -10.64 27.05 13.57
C VAL A 302 -12.15 26.84 13.60
N ASP A 303 -12.81 27.29 12.56
CA ASP A 303 -14.23 27.00 12.32
C ASP A 303 -14.32 25.57 11.66
N VAL A 304 -14.15 24.57 12.48
CA VAL A 304 -14.40 23.18 12.08
C VAL A 304 -15.90 22.96 12.16
N ALA A 305 -16.55 22.84 11.02
CA ALA A 305 -17.96 22.51 10.94
C ALA A 305 -18.24 21.23 11.75
N ARG A 306 -19.24 21.28 12.63
CA ARG A 306 -19.74 20.10 13.33
C ARG A 306 -20.00 18.97 12.32
N PRO A 307 -19.72 17.72 12.66
CA PRO A 307 -19.97 16.61 11.74
C PRO A 307 -21.44 16.59 11.35
N VAL A 308 -21.71 16.95 10.12
CA VAL A 308 -23.01 16.70 9.51
C VAL A 308 -23.06 15.20 9.28
N ALA A 309 -24.03 14.53 9.89
CA ALA A 309 -24.32 13.15 9.61
C ALA A 309 -24.42 12.98 8.09
N VAL A 310 -23.54 12.22 7.51
CA VAL A 310 -23.61 11.84 6.09
C VAL A 310 -24.85 10.94 5.98
N ALA A 311 -26.01 11.58 5.73
CA ALA A 311 -27.17 10.87 5.29
C ALA A 311 -26.78 10.08 4.04
N LYS A 312 -27.09 8.80 4.04
CA LYS A 312 -26.99 7.93 2.87
C LYS A 312 -27.89 8.48 1.75
N HIS A 313 -27.43 9.49 1.05
CA HIS A 313 -28.01 9.86 -0.23
C HIS A 313 -27.43 8.90 -1.26
N VAL A 314 -28.04 7.73 -1.31
CA VAL A 314 -28.00 6.89 -2.49
C VAL A 314 -28.73 7.69 -3.56
N LEU A 315 -27.97 8.33 -4.44
CA LEU A 315 -28.55 8.86 -5.67
C LEU A 315 -29.18 7.69 -6.42
N PRO A 316 -30.45 7.80 -6.90
CA PRO A 316 -31.08 6.73 -7.66
C PRO A 316 -30.22 6.48 -8.92
N ARG A 317 -29.92 5.21 -9.15
CA ARG A 317 -29.31 4.77 -10.41
C ARG A 317 -30.22 5.20 -11.54
N PRO A 318 -29.69 5.77 -12.66
CA PRO A 318 -30.49 6.00 -13.83
C PRO A 318 -31.01 4.64 -14.33
N GLU A 319 -32.30 4.51 -14.47
CA GLU A 319 -32.92 3.34 -15.10
C GLU A 319 -32.42 3.19 -16.54
N PRO A 320 -32.23 1.95 -17.03
CA PRO A 320 -31.89 1.72 -18.41
C PRO A 320 -33.06 2.19 -19.26
N SER A 321 -32.87 3.24 -20.06
CA SER A 321 -33.85 3.71 -21.04
C SER A 321 -34.16 2.58 -22.02
N SER A 322 -35.38 2.05 -21.91
CA SER A 322 -35.98 1.19 -22.93
C SER A 322 -36.14 1.98 -24.22
N VAL A 323 -35.22 1.76 -25.15
CA VAL A 323 -35.39 2.23 -26.53
C VAL A 323 -36.37 1.27 -27.20
N LEU A 324 -37.64 1.61 -27.12
CA LEU A 324 -38.70 1.05 -27.95
C LEU A 324 -38.50 1.58 -29.37
N GLY A 325 -38.55 0.65 -30.31
CA GLY A 325 -38.33 0.83 -31.71
C GLY A 325 -39.17 1.93 -32.37
N HIS A 326 -38.53 2.61 -33.26
CA HIS A 326 -39.23 3.36 -34.32
C HIS A 326 -38.74 2.91 -35.69
N ALA A 327 -39.70 2.54 -36.44
CA ALA A 327 -39.72 2.02 -37.78
C ALA A 327 -38.78 2.70 -38.76
N VAL A 328 -38.04 1.87 -39.48
CA VAL A 328 -37.37 2.20 -40.75
C VAL A 328 -38.43 2.51 -41.82
N LYS A 329 -38.62 3.77 -42.15
CA LYS A 329 -39.27 4.17 -43.45
C LYS A 329 -38.20 4.21 -44.53
N ARG A 330 -38.35 3.28 -45.47
CA ARG A 330 -37.64 3.27 -46.74
C ARG A 330 -37.99 4.53 -47.54
N LEU A 331 -37.00 5.24 -48.02
CA LEU A 331 -37.13 6.23 -49.11
C LEU A 331 -36.58 5.61 -50.40
N PRO A 332 -37.23 5.86 -51.53
CA PRO A 332 -36.88 5.23 -52.81
C PRO A 332 -35.71 5.94 -53.48
N LEU A 333 -34.92 5.16 -54.20
CA LEU A 333 -33.92 5.59 -55.15
C LEU A 333 -34.59 6.31 -56.33
N LEU A 334 -34.12 7.47 -56.68
CA LEU A 334 -34.33 8.11 -58.00
C LEU A 334 -32.99 8.66 -58.46
N GLY A 335 -32.66 8.30 -59.71
CA GLY A 335 -31.83 9.01 -60.70
C GLY A 335 -30.34 8.70 -60.62
#